data_6806010cebc4d81af996779928754d25
#
_entry.id   6806010cebc4d81af996779928754d25
#
_cell.length_a   1.000
_cell.length_b   1.000
_cell.length_c   1.000
_cell.angle_alpha   90.00
_cell.angle_beta   90.00
_cell.angle_gamma   90.00
#
_symmetry.space_group_name_H-M   'P 1'
#
loop_
_entity.id
_entity.type
_entity.pdbx_description
1 polymer ?
#
loop_
_entity_poly.entity_id
_entity_poly.type
_entity_poly.pdbx_seq_one_letter_code
_entity_poly.pdbx_strand_id
1 'polypeptide(L)' 'LWNVVGRDKASVAKRRYSDALLTWQGVWTYEDLNKFLLEPMLTTPGVYMEVPGAPDETERTNIIAYLRTLSDKPIPLP' A
#
# COMPACT_ATOMS: atom_id res chain seq x y z
N LEU A 1 9.69 -1.13 -1.55
CA LEU A 1 8.79 -1.52 -0.44
C LEU A 1 9.36 -1.27 0.96
N TRP A 2 10.71 -1.07 1.06
CA TRP A 2 11.30 -0.81 2.37
C TRP A 2 10.68 0.43 3.02
N ASN A 3 10.30 0.30 4.28
CA ASN A 3 9.63 1.35 5.05
C ASN A 3 8.28 1.80 4.46
N VAL A 4 7.62 0.98 3.66
CA VAL A 4 6.35 1.38 3.02
C VAL A 4 5.28 1.68 4.05
N VAL A 5 5.19 0.89 5.13
CA VAL A 5 4.22 1.15 6.21
C VAL A 5 4.62 2.46 6.91
N GLY A 6 3.74 3.43 6.90
CA GLY A 6 3.99 4.75 7.49
C GLY A 6 4.70 5.74 6.59
N ARG A 7 5.09 5.33 5.37
CA ARG A 7 5.70 6.24 4.40
C ARG A 7 4.61 7.02 3.66
N ASP A 8 4.91 8.24 3.23
CA ASP A 8 4.02 9.02 2.38
C ASP A 8 3.74 8.26 1.10
N LYS A 9 2.48 8.26 0.68
CA LYS A 9 2.08 7.62 -0.58
C LYS A 9 2.72 8.36 -1.75
N ALA A 10 3.09 7.60 -2.80
CA ALA A 10 3.68 8.12 -4.03
C ALA A 10 4.90 9.03 -3.77
N SER A 11 5.78 8.62 -2.84
CA SER A 11 6.86 9.47 -2.36
C SER A 11 8.27 9.08 -2.83
N VAL A 12 8.41 7.96 -3.54
CA VAL A 12 9.73 7.55 -4.03
C VAL A 12 10.15 8.45 -5.18
N ALA A 13 11.32 9.09 -5.05
CA ALA A 13 11.82 10.01 -6.05
C ALA A 13 12.06 9.30 -7.40
N LYS A 14 11.79 10.01 -8.50
CA LYS A 14 12.00 9.53 -9.87
C LYS A 14 11.14 8.32 -10.25
N ARG A 15 10.18 7.95 -9.42
CA ARG A 15 9.18 6.92 -9.77
C ARG A 15 7.97 7.58 -10.41
N ARG A 16 7.40 6.90 -11.39
CA ARG A 16 6.18 7.34 -12.06
C ARG A 16 4.95 6.75 -11.34
N TYR A 17 4.02 7.61 -10.95
CA TYR A 17 2.79 7.21 -10.28
C TYR A 17 1.56 7.63 -11.09
N SER A 18 0.48 6.86 -11.01
CA SER A 18 -0.81 7.24 -11.58
C SER A 18 -1.39 8.46 -10.87
N ASP A 19 -2.29 9.19 -11.54
CA ASP A 19 -2.93 10.36 -10.94
C ASP A 19 -3.69 9.98 -9.66
N ALA A 20 -4.35 8.83 -9.65
CA ALA A 20 -5.07 8.35 -8.48
C ALA A 20 -4.15 8.17 -7.28
N LEU A 21 -2.96 7.59 -7.47
CA LEU A 21 -1.99 7.44 -6.40
C LEU A 21 -1.42 8.79 -5.94
N LEU A 22 -1.15 9.70 -6.87
CA LEU A 22 -0.64 11.02 -6.53
C LEU A 22 -1.64 11.84 -5.74
N THR A 23 -2.93 11.65 -5.97
CA THR A 23 -4.00 12.37 -5.27
C THR A 23 -4.42 11.68 -3.97
N TRP A 24 -4.11 10.42 -3.76
CA TRP A 24 -4.41 9.72 -2.52
C TRP A 24 -3.38 10.11 -1.46
N GLN A 25 -3.73 11.13 -0.68
CA GLN A 25 -2.82 11.76 0.26
C GLN A 25 -2.63 10.96 1.54
N GLY A 26 -1.59 11.31 2.28
CA GLY A 26 -1.29 10.73 3.58
C GLY A 26 -0.23 9.64 3.50
N VAL A 27 -0.07 8.93 4.62
CA VAL A 27 0.89 7.84 4.73
C VAL A 27 0.20 6.49 4.50
N TRP A 28 0.99 5.48 4.20
CA TRP A 28 0.49 4.11 4.11
C TRP A 28 0.21 3.55 5.51
N THR A 29 -1.04 3.70 5.97
CA THR A 29 -1.52 3.05 7.19
C THR A 29 -1.84 1.59 6.90
N TYR A 30 -1.98 0.78 7.95
CA TYR A 30 -2.43 -0.61 7.78
C TYR A 30 -3.80 -0.67 7.12
N GLU A 31 -4.70 0.23 7.48
CA GLU A 31 -6.04 0.30 6.87
C GLU A 31 -5.97 0.60 5.38
N ASP A 32 -5.17 1.58 4.97
CA ASP A 32 -5.06 1.96 3.56
C ASP A 32 -4.36 0.87 2.75
N LEU A 33 -3.36 0.21 3.31
CA LEU A 33 -2.73 -0.95 2.69
C LEU A 33 -3.73 -2.07 2.47
N ASN A 34 -4.59 -2.33 3.47
CA ASN A 34 -5.62 -3.35 3.36
C ASN A 34 -6.62 -3.02 2.24
N LYS A 35 -7.06 -1.77 2.15
CA LYS A 35 -7.96 -1.32 1.09
C LYS A 35 -7.33 -1.48 -0.29
N PHE A 36 -6.08 -1.05 -0.43
CA PHE A 36 -5.37 -1.13 -1.70
C PHE A 36 -5.17 -2.59 -2.13
N LEU A 37 -4.77 -3.46 -1.21
CA LEU A 37 -4.53 -4.87 -1.53
C LEU A 37 -5.82 -5.61 -1.85
N LEU A 38 -6.95 -5.21 -1.26
CA LEU A 38 -8.24 -5.83 -1.55
C LEU A 38 -8.66 -5.59 -3.00
N GLU A 39 -8.65 -4.36 -3.44
CA GLU A 39 -9.08 -3.98 -4.79
C GLU A 39 -8.27 -2.79 -5.31
N PRO A 40 -7.03 -3.04 -5.78
CA PRO A 40 -6.16 -1.92 -6.19
C PRO A 40 -6.72 -1.09 -7.34
N MET A 41 -7.42 -1.71 -8.28
CA MET A 41 -7.98 -0.97 -9.42
C MET A 41 -9.20 -0.13 -9.07
N LEU A 42 -9.93 -0.47 -8.01
CA LEU A 42 -11.07 0.32 -7.53
C LEU A 42 -10.61 1.47 -6.63
N THR A 43 -9.62 1.24 -5.77
CA THR A 43 -9.09 2.27 -4.89
C THR A 43 -8.20 3.27 -5.62
N THR A 44 -7.54 2.83 -6.68
CA THR A 44 -6.66 3.67 -7.49
C THR A 44 -6.96 3.48 -8.98
N PRO A 45 -8.11 4.00 -9.48
CA PRO A 45 -8.45 3.88 -10.89
C PRO A 45 -7.34 4.46 -11.78
N GLY A 46 -7.01 3.76 -12.87
CA GLY A 46 -5.94 4.21 -13.75
C GLY A 46 -4.54 3.89 -13.26
N VAL A 47 -4.40 3.05 -12.23
CA VAL A 47 -3.11 2.62 -11.74
C VAL A 47 -2.31 1.92 -12.85
N TYR A 48 -0.99 2.18 -12.90
CA TYR A 48 -0.15 1.62 -13.98
C TYR A 48 0.07 0.12 -13.85
N MET A 49 0.06 -0.39 -12.63
CA MET A 49 0.18 -1.83 -12.37
C MET A 49 -1.22 -2.41 -12.13
N GLU A 50 -1.83 -2.88 -13.20
CA GLU A 50 -3.18 -3.44 -13.15
C GLU A 50 -3.12 -4.90 -12.72
N VAL A 51 -3.41 -5.17 -11.47
CA VAL A 51 -3.41 -6.52 -10.90
C VAL A 51 -4.73 -6.78 -10.18
N PRO A 52 -5.21 -8.03 -10.16
CA PRO A 52 -6.34 -8.38 -9.31
C PRO A 52 -5.94 -8.21 -7.85
N GLY A 53 -6.91 -7.87 -7.01
CA GLY A 53 -6.66 -7.74 -5.60
C GLY A 53 -6.48 -9.09 -4.90
N ALA A 54 -6.20 -9.04 -3.61
CA ALA A 54 -6.15 -10.19 -2.72
C ALA A 54 -7.43 -10.22 -1.88
N PRO A 55 -8.50 -10.91 -2.33
CA PRO A 55 -9.79 -10.88 -1.65
C PRO A 55 -9.80 -11.62 -0.31
N ASP A 56 -8.88 -12.55 -0.10
CA ASP A 56 -8.79 -13.30 1.15
C ASP A 56 -8.18 -12.43 2.25
N GLU A 57 -8.95 -12.20 3.30
CA GLU A 57 -8.52 -11.37 4.44
C GLU A 57 -7.26 -11.93 5.10
N THR A 58 -7.15 -13.25 5.22
CA THR A 58 -5.97 -13.89 5.81
C THR A 58 -4.72 -13.63 4.98
N GLU A 59 -4.82 -13.72 3.65
CA GLU A 59 -3.70 -13.41 2.77
C GLU A 59 -3.29 -11.95 2.90
N ARG A 60 -4.25 -11.02 2.91
CA ARG A 60 -3.93 -9.59 3.08
C ARG A 60 -3.26 -9.32 4.41
N THR A 61 -3.76 -9.92 5.47
CA THR A 61 -3.16 -9.78 6.80
C THR A 61 -1.72 -10.27 6.80
N ASN A 62 -1.44 -11.40 6.16
CA ASN A 62 -0.09 -11.94 6.07
C ASN A 62 0.83 -11.05 5.24
N ILE A 63 0.35 -10.50 4.14
CA ILE A 63 1.12 -9.57 3.30
C ILE A 63 1.48 -8.32 4.11
N ILE A 64 0.53 -7.74 4.80
CA ILE A 64 0.74 -6.54 5.62
C ILE A 64 1.72 -6.82 6.75
N ALA A 65 1.58 -7.96 7.40
CA ALA A 65 2.52 -8.37 8.46
C ALA A 65 3.95 -8.49 7.92
N TYR A 66 4.10 -9.03 6.72
CA TYR A 66 5.41 -9.10 6.08
C TYR A 66 5.95 -7.71 5.76
N LEU A 67 5.13 -6.83 5.17
CA LEU A 67 5.53 -5.45 4.85
C LEU A 67 5.96 -4.69 6.11
N ARG A 68 5.31 -4.95 7.23
CA ARG A 68 5.70 -4.36 8.52
C ARG A 68 7.14 -4.69 8.89
N THR A 69 7.61 -5.89 8.57
CA THR A 69 8.99 -6.31 8.89
C THR A 69 10.03 -5.60 8.02
N LEU A 70 9.64 -5.04 6.87
CA LEU A 70 10.54 -4.33 5.97
C LEU A 70 10.73 -2.89 6.46
N SER A 71 11.27 -2.74 7.65
CA SER A 71 11.43 -1.43 8.29
C SER A 71 12.56 -1.46 9.31
N ASP A 72 13.24 -0.33 9.44
CA ASP A 72 14.23 -0.13 10.51
C ASP A 72 13.56 -0.03 11.88
N LYS A 73 12.31 0.48 11.91
CA LYS A 73 11.50 0.64 13.13
C LYS A 73 10.06 0.22 12.84
N PRO A 74 9.76 -1.08 12.88
CA PRO A 74 8.41 -1.55 12.58
C PRO A 74 7.34 -0.86 13.44
N ILE A 75 6.29 -0.37 12.77
CA ILE A 75 5.17 0.29 13.44
C ILE A 75 4.32 -0.79 14.12
N PRO A 76 3.91 -0.58 15.38
CA PRO A 76 3.05 -1.56 16.07
C PRO A 76 1.76 -1.81 15.29
N LEU A 77 1.29 -3.06 15.33
CA LEU A 77 -0.01 -3.41 14.75
C LEU A 77 -1.13 -2.78 15.56
N PRO A 78 -2.24 -2.42 14.90
CA PRO A 78 -3.39 -1.84 15.60
C PRO A 78 -4.06 -2.84 16.55
#